data_8e3f7ad90a59e0db1526222901950f2f
#
_entry.id   8e3f7ad90a59e0db1526222901950f2f
#
_cell.length_a   1.000
_cell.length_b   1.000
_cell.length_c   1.000
_cell.angle_alpha   90.00
_cell.angle_beta   90.00
_cell.angle_gamma   90.00
#
_symmetry.space_group_name_H-M   'P 1'
#
loop_
_entity.id
_entity.type
_entity.pdbx_description
1 polymer ?
#
loop_
_entity_poly.entity_id
_entity_poly.type
_entity_poly.pdbx_seq_one_letter_code
_entity_poly.pdbx_strand_id
1 'polypeptide(L)'
;MALLNEYFLELPSEDLFSDVKKRINTFKVLRPHAELIDLGINDVTSPLPSSVVEAMHKAVDDMADSTRFHGYGPEQGYEFLRDAIIKNDFNTRGIHLMPNEVFINDGVKSEIGNI
;
A
#
# COMPACT_ATOMS: atom_id res chain seq x y z
N MET A 1 17.73 -33.77 10.43
CA MET A 1 18.51 -32.63 9.95
C MET A 1 17.69 -31.99 8.84
N ALA A 2 17.34 -30.71 8.97
CA ALA A 2 16.58 -30.01 7.92
C ALA A 2 17.52 -29.74 6.73
N LEU A 3 17.08 -30.07 5.52
CA LEU A 3 17.81 -29.78 4.30
C LEU A 3 17.23 -28.49 3.68
N LEU A 4 18.12 -27.65 3.16
CA LEU A 4 17.73 -26.49 2.39
C LEU A 4 17.15 -26.95 1.04
N ASN A 5 16.06 -26.32 0.60
CA ASN A 5 15.57 -26.51 -0.76
C ASN A 5 16.57 -25.84 -1.72
N GLU A 6 17.23 -26.66 -2.55
CA GLU A 6 18.30 -26.19 -3.46
C GLU A 6 17.83 -25.17 -4.48
N TYR A 7 16.53 -25.13 -4.83
CA TYR A 7 15.97 -24.11 -5.72
C TYR A 7 16.08 -22.68 -5.17
N PHE A 8 16.26 -22.51 -3.83
CA PHE A 8 16.56 -21.19 -3.28
C PHE A 8 17.91 -20.62 -3.73
N LEU A 9 18.86 -21.49 -4.12
CA LEU A 9 20.16 -21.06 -4.60
C LEU A 9 20.09 -20.52 -6.05
N GLU A 10 19.03 -20.84 -6.77
CA GLU A 10 18.79 -20.37 -8.13
C GLU A 10 18.06 -19.00 -8.17
N LEU A 11 17.51 -18.57 -7.02
CA LEU A 11 16.84 -17.27 -6.95
C LEU A 11 17.86 -16.13 -7.10
N PRO A 12 17.48 -15.04 -7.80
CA PRO A 12 18.31 -13.83 -7.82
C PRO A 12 18.61 -13.36 -6.40
N SER A 13 19.87 -13.02 -6.14
CA SER A 13 20.33 -12.55 -4.82
C SER A 13 19.77 -11.18 -4.44
N GLU A 14 19.18 -10.48 -5.37
CA GLU A 14 18.61 -9.14 -5.19
C GLU A 14 17.26 -9.04 -5.86
N ASP A 15 16.39 -8.22 -5.27
CA ASP A 15 15.13 -7.89 -5.90
C ASP A 15 15.32 -6.90 -7.07
N LEU A 16 14.34 -6.89 -7.98
CA LEU A 16 14.35 -6.06 -9.18
C LEU A 16 14.56 -4.57 -8.88
N PHE A 17 13.96 -4.06 -7.80
CA PHE A 17 14.02 -2.64 -7.44
C PHE A 17 15.41 -2.24 -6.99
N SER A 18 16.11 -3.10 -6.24
CA SER A 18 17.49 -2.89 -5.81
C SER A 18 18.44 -2.85 -7.00
N ASP A 19 18.28 -3.75 -7.98
CA ASP A 19 19.08 -3.76 -9.21
C ASP A 19 18.84 -2.49 -10.05
N VAL A 20 17.59 -2.11 -10.25
CA VAL A 20 17.24 -0.87 -10.98
C VAL A 20 17.86 0.35 -10.28
N LYS A 21 17.78 0.44 -8.96
CA LYS A 21 18.37 1.55 -8.19
C LYS A 21 19.89 1.62 -8.34
N LYS A 22 20.59 0.48 -8.36
CA LYS A 22 22.03 0.42 -8.62
C LYS A 22 22.38 0.93 -10.03
N ARG A 23 21.63 0.50 -11.05
CA ARG A 23 21.81 0.95 -12.43
C ARG A 23 21.59 2.46 -12.57
N ILE A 24 20.55 3.01 -11.93
CA ILE A 24 20.29 4.45 -11.89
C ILE A 24 21.47 5.20 -11.26
N ASN A 25 21.98 4.74 -10.12
CA ASN A 25 23.11 5.38 -9.46
C ASN A 25 24.38 5.34 -10.32
N THR A 26 24.67 4.21 -10.95
CA THR A 26 25.79 4.08 -11.88
C THR A 26 25.64 5.02 -13.07
N PHE A 27 24.46 5.11 -13.65
CA PHE A 27 24.17 6.03 -14.76
C PHE A 27 24.40 7.50 -14.37
N LYS A 28 23.92 7.92 -13.19
CA LYS A 28 24.12 9.29 -12.68
C LYS A 28 25.59 9.64 -12.49
N VAL A 29 26.39 8.68 -12.03
CA VAL A 29 27.86 8.88 -11.90
C VAL A 29 28.51 9.03 -13.26
N LEU A 30 28.13 8.20 -14.23
CA LEU A 30 28.73 8.23 -15.59
C LEU A 30 28.26 9.43 -16.43
N ARG A 31 27.06 9.96 -16.12
CA ARG A 31 26.43 11.06 -16.87
C ARG A 31 25.82 12.10 -15.94
N PRO A 32 26.64 12.88 -15.20
CA PRO A 32 26.16 13.79 -14.15
C PRO A 32 25.30 14.94 -14.66
N HIS A 33 25.33 15.25 -15.96
CA HIS A 33 24.54 16.32 -16.58
C HIS A 33 23.29 15.80 -17.32
N ALA A 34 23.04 14.48 -17.30
CA ALA A 34 21.86 13.92 -17.92
C ALA A 34 20.65 14.08 -17.00
N GLU A 35 19.56 14.59 -17.54
CA GLU A 35 18.26 14.58 -16.88
C GLU A 35 17.70 13.16 -16.91
N LEU A 36 17.35 12.63 -15.74
CA LEU A 36 16.75 11.31 -15.58
C LEU A 36 15.30 11.43 -15.20
N ILE A 37 14.42 10.90 -16.05
CA ILE A 37 12.99 10.74 -15.75
C ILE A 37 12.79 9.33 -15.21
N ASP A 38 12.47 9.21 -13.91
CA ASP A 38 12.24 7.93 -13.26
C ASP A 38 10.77 7.50 -13.39
N LEU A 39 10.53 6.47 -14.19
CA LEU A 39 9.23 5.85 -14.38
C LEU A 39 9.21 4.42 -13.81
N GLY A 40 10.25 4.04 -13.06
CA GLY A 40 10.45 2.66 -12.59
C GLY A 40 9.61 2.27 -11.38
N ILE A 41 9.13 3.24 -10.60
CA ILE A 41 8.34 2.99 -9.41
C ILE A 41 7.12 3.91 -9.43
N ASN A 42 5.95 3.34 -9.20
CA ASN A 42 4.73 4.10 -8.96
C ASN A 42 4.81 4.73 -7.57
N ASP A 43 5.48 5.86 -7.46
CA ASP A 43 5.63 6.58 -6.19
C ASP A 43 4.65 7.75 -6.09
N VAL A 44 4.38 8.15 -4.85
CA VAL A 44 3.54 9.31 -4.55
C VAL A 44 4.33 10.58 -4.87
N THR A 45 3.83 11.37 -5.82
CA THR A 45 4.50 12.59 -6.31
C THR A 45 3.94 13.88 -5.72
N SER A 46 2.83 13.79 -4.98
CA SER A 46 2.15 14.94 -4.38
C SER A 46 1.93 14.72 -2.88
N PRO A 47 1.98 15.79 -2.05
CA PRO A 47 1.66 15.68 -0.64
C PRO A 47 0.18 15.30 -0.43
N LEU A 48 -0.11 14.76 0.74
CA LEU A 48 -1.49 14.44 1.12
C LEU A 48 -2.35 15.70 1.17
N PRO A 49 -3.63 15.63 0.76
CA PRO A 49 -4.59 16.72 0.97
C PRO A 49 -4.73 17.05 2.45
N SER A 50 -4.98 18.32 2.78
CA SER A 50 -5.14 18.77 4.18
C SER A 50 -6.23 18.01 4.94
N SER A 51 -7.35 17.70 4.28
CA SER A 51 -8.44 16.92 4.87
C SER A 51 -8.01 15.51 5.31
N VAL A 52 -7.08 14.89 4.58
CA VAL A 52 -6.54 13.57 4.93
C VAL A 52 -5.61 13.72 6.15
N VAL A 53 -4.74 14.73 6.14
CA VAL A 53 -3.83 15.02 7.27
C VAL A 53 -4.63 15.28 8.56
N GLU A 54 -5.68 16.10 8.49
CA GLU A 54 -6.56 16.38 9.62
C GLU A 54 -7.26 15.12 10.15
N ALA A 55 -7.75 14.25 9.25
CA ALA A 55 -8.37 12.99 9.64
C ALA A 55 -7.37 12.04 10.33
N MET A 56 -6.11 12.01 9.85
CA MET A 56 -5.05 11.22 10.48
C MET A 56 -4.70 11.74 11.88
N HIS A 57 -4.59 13.06 12.07
CA HIS A 57 -4.37 13.65 13.40
C HIS A 57 -5.50 13.27 14.36
N LYS A 58 -6.74 13.39 13.92
CA LYS A 58 -7.91 13.00 14.73
C LYS A 58 -7.88 11.51 15.09
N ALA A 59 -7.51 10.64 14.17
CA ALA A 59 -7.40 9.21 14.43
C ALA A 59 -6.31 8.90 15.48
N VAL A 60 -5.20 9.64 15.47
CA VAL A 60 -4.15 9.52 16.51
C VAL A 60 -4.67 9.98 17.87
N ASP A 61 -5.41 11.10 17.93
CA ASP A 61 -6.03 11.58 19.17
C ASP A 61 -7.04 10.57 19.73
N ASP A 62 -7.82 9.92 18.85
CA ASP A 62 -8.77 8.87 19.23
C ASP A 62 -8.05 7.65 19.84
N MET A 63 -6.85 7.31 19.36
CA MET A 63 -6.05 6.23 19.95
C MET A 63 -5.52 6.53 21.36
N ALA A 64 -5.42 7.80 21.73
CA ALA A 64 -5.00 8.23 23.08
C ALA A 64 -6.17 8.27 24.08
N ASP A 65 -7.41 8.17 23.62
CA ASP A 65 -8.62 8.24 24.44
C ASP A 65 -9.15 6.83 24.72
N SER A 66 -9.18 6.41 25.97
CA SER A 66 -9.65 5.09 26.40
C SER A 66 -11.09 4.76 26.00
N THR A 67 -11.92 5.78 25.70
CA THR A 67 -13.31 5.59 25.27
C THR A 67 -13.47 5.46 23.75
N ARG A 68 -12.45 5.85 22.99
CA ARG A 68 -12.42 5.84 21.52
C ARG A 68 -11.32 4.97 20.93
N PHE A 69 -10.48 4.45 21.78
CA PHE A 69 -9.41 3.52 21.38
C PHE A 69 -9.98 2.30 20.63
N HIS A 70 -9.35 1.96 19.54
CA HIS A 70 -9.68 0.78 18.75
C HIS A 70 -8.52 -0.21 18.76
N GLY A 71 -8.82 -1.46 19.14
CA GLY A 71 -7.90 -2.59 18.97
C GLY A 71 -8.02 -3.24 17.59
N TYR A 72 -8.02 -4.56 17.53
CA TYR A 72 -8.28 -5.28 16.29
C TYR A 72 -9.68 -4.96 15.76
N GLY A 73 -9.75 -4.56 14.50
CA GLY A 73 -11.01 -4.35 13.80
C GLY A 73 -11.66 -5.66 13.33
N PRO A 74 -12.85 -5.58 12.72
CA PRO A 74 -13.48 -6.71 12.05
C PRO A 74 -12.61 -7.23 10.90
N GLU A 75 -12.64 -8.54 10.64
CA GLU A 75 -11.82 -9.20 9.60
C GLU A 75 -12.01 -8.59 8.20
N GLN A 76 -13.23 -8.18 7.85
CA GLN A 76 -13.54 -7.52 6.59
C GLN A 76 -13.25 -6.00 6.58
N GLY A 77 -12.83 -5.44 7.70
CA GLY A 77 -12.71 -4.00 7.92
C GLY A 77 -13.99 -3.37 8.47
N TYR A 78 -13.88 -2.14 8.95
CA TYR A 78 -15.00 -1.41 9.55
C TYR A 78 -16.12 -1.16 8.56
N GLU A 79 -17.37 -1.37 9.02
CA GLU A 79 -18.58 -1.20 8.22
C GLU A 79 -18.69 0.22 7.64
N PHE A 80 -18.45 1.26 8.46
CA PHE A 80 -18.51 2.65 7.99
C PHE A 80 -17.58 2.94 6.80
N LEU A 81 -16.39 2.29 6.75
CA LEU A 81 -15.45 2.46 5.66
C LEU A 81 -15.92 1.72 4.41
N ARG A 82 -16.40 0.49 4.56
CA ARG A 82 -16.96 -0.30 3.45
C ARG A 82 -18.15 0.41 2.82
N ASP A 83 -19.06 0.93 3.63
CA ASP A 83 -20.22 1.70 3.18
C ASP A 83 -19.82 2.99 2.47
N ALA A 84 -18.81 3.70 2.99
CA ALA A 84 -18.29 4.90 2.35
C ALA A 84 -17.70 4.60 0.96
N ILE A 85 -16.95 3.50 0.82
CA ILE A 85 -16.39 3.04 -0.46
C ILE A 85 -17.52 2.67 -1.42
N ILE A 86 -18.48 1.85 -0.99
CA ILE A 86 -19.62 1.46 -1.83
C ILE A 86 -20.37 2.68 -2.32
N LYS A 87 -20.68 3.60 -1.42
CA LYS A 87 -21.46 4.80 -1.73
C LYS A 87 -20.74 5.73 -2.71
N ASN A 88 -19.45 6.01 -2.46
CA ASN A 88 -18.75 7.07 -3.16
C ASN A 88 -18.01 6.58 -4.42
N ASP A 89 -17.52 5.32 -4.42
CA ASP A 89 -16.73 4.80 -5.53
C ASP A 89 -17.54 3.92 -6.49
N PHE A 90 -18.52 3.16 -5.98
CA PHE A 90 -19.29 2.21 -6.79
C PHE A 90 -20.67 2.73 -7.16
N ASN A 91 -21.49 3.16 -6.21
CA ASN A 91 -22.85 3.61 -6.49
C ASN A 91 -22.89 4.83 -7.42
N THR A 92 -21.92 5.73 -7.32
CA THR A 92 -21.78 6.88 -8.23
C THR A 92 -21.53 6.48 -9.67
N ARG A 93 -21.07 5.25 -9.90
CA ARG A 93 -20.84 4.67 -11.23
C ARG A 93 -21.93 3.68 -11.65
N GLY A 94 -23.02 3.60 -10.89
CA GLY A 94 -24.13 2.69 -11.16
C GLY A 94 -23.83 1.22 -10.81
N ILE A 95 -22.79 0.96 -10.05
CA ILE A 95 -22.41 -0.38 -9.58
C ILE A 95 -22.93 -0.55 -8.15
N HIS A 96 -23.75 -1.56 -7.92
CA HIS A 96 -24.32 -1.84 -6.61
C HIS A 96 -23.64 -3.05 -5.98
N LEU A 97 -22.91 -2.84 -4.89
CA LEU A 97 -22.26 -3.88 -4.11
C LEU A 97 -22.94 -4.03 -2.76
N MET A 98 -22.92 -5.26 -2.25
CA MET A 98 -23.29 -5.54 -0.86
C MET A 98 -22.07 -5.34 0.05
N PRO A 99 -22.26 -4.96 1.34
CA PRO A 99 -21.13 -4.75 2.26
C PRO A 99 -20.20 -5.96 2.44
N ASN A 100 -20.71 -7.18 2.25
CA ASN A 100 -19.93 -8.42 2.31
C ASN A 100 -19.10 -8.72 1.05
N GLU A 101 -19.21 -7.90 0.01
CA GLU A 101 -18.40 -7.98 -1.21
C GLU A 101 -17.19 -7.03 -1.16
N VAL A 102 -17.03 -6.26 -0.07
CA VAL A 102 -15.91 -5.31 0.11
C VAL A 102 -15.07 -5.73 1.31
N PHE A 103 -13.78 -5.89 1.10
CA PHE A 103 -12.79 -6.23 2.11
C PHE A 103 -11.74 -5.12 2.21
N ILE A 104 -11.38 -4.74 3.43
CA ILE A 104 -10.35 -3.73 3.69
C ILE A 104 -9.12 -4.44 4.24
N ASN A 105 -8.00 -4.23 3.60
CA ASN A 105 -6.71 -4.78 4.00
C ASN A 105 -5.58 -3.77 3.87
N ASP A 106 -4.36 -4.16 4.18
CA ASP A 106 -3.17 -3.32 4.26
C ASP A 106 -2.42 -3.16 2.91
N GLY A 107 -3.05 -3.54 1.82
CA GLY A 107 -2.55 -3.31 0.48
C GLY A 107 -2.62 -4.51 -0.46
N VAL A 108 -2.44 -4.24 -1.75
CA VAL A 108 -2.62 -5.22 -2.82
C VAL A 108 -1.72 -6.46 -2.72
N LYS A 109 -0.52 -6.33 -2.15
CA LYS A 109 0.39 -7.48 -1.97
C LYS A 109 -0.16 -8.48 -0.98
N SER A 110 -0.66 -7.99 0.15
CA SER A 110 -1.32 -8.82 1.18
C SER A 110 -2.57 -9.46 0.60
N GLU A 111 -3.37 -8.72 -0.14
CA GLU A 111 -4.60 -9.22 -0.76
C GLU A 111 -4.32 -10.37 -1.72
N ILE A 112 -3.43 -10.17 -2.69
CA ILE A 112 -3.06 -11.22 -3.67
C ILE A 112 -2.46 -12.45 -2.96
N GLY A 113 -1.77 -12.26 -1.83
CA GLY A 113 -1.23 -13.36 -1.04
C GLY A 113 -2.28 -14.14 -0.25
N ASN A 114 -3.45 -13.56 -0.01
CA ASN A 114 -4.54 -14.15 0.77
C ASN A 114 -5.65 -14.80 -0.09
N ILE A 115 -5.70 -14.52 -1.39
CA ILE A 115 -6.58 -15.17 -2.37
C ILE A 115 -5.97 -16.48 -2.84
#